data_08ddf671ac014a986da8edfb7cf03d23
#
_entry.id   08ddf671ac014a986da8edfb7cf03d23
#
_cell.length_a   1.000
_cell.length_b   1.000
_cell.length_c   1.000
_cell.angle_alpha   90.00
_cell.angle_beta   90.00
_cell.angle_gamma   90.00
#
_symmetry.space_group_name_H-M   'P 1'
#
loop_
_entity.id
_entity.type
_entity.pdbx_description
1 polymer ?
#
loop_
_entity_poly.entity_id
_entity_poly.type
_entity_poly.pdbx_seq_one_letter_code
_entity_poly.pdbx_strand_id
1 'polypeptide(L)'
;MKKFLARLCAFALIIAMLVPANVSRAATYDPDVNFKGKTVILHTNDVHGAIASYTYTKALKATYERAGADVILVDAGDYSQGDPTVSVYKGLSAIKLMNKAHYDVATLGNHEFDYGWPQLKKNLKKAKFTVVCADVLQNGKVLAGTKANTVIKTSSGLKVGFFGMETPEAQTKTNPALIKGLTFLAGEDMYKCAQAQVDELKEKADVIICLSHLGVDPESKPNRSYDLLANTTGIDFLIDGHSHTVMEKGENGEKIQSTGSKFENIGVIVIDNKTKKIEDNYLIAVDETLPTSKLVTKNANKYTNKIEELYGTVFAKSEVDLNGEKAPGNRTEETNNGDLITDAMIWQVMQNKEGLAVDLDHVVAITNGGGIRAAIAAGDITRKDVLTVLPFGNTITLVYVTGAELLEALEASCQSCPEALGGFPQIAGMKITIDTTKEYQPNADTYPGSTYYGPKKITRVTIDSVNGKKFNKKDVYAVITNNFLAAGGDTYYAFAAASGQFDTGVPLDEAVMAYITEELGGVIGTDYAKPQGRITVK
;
A
#
# COMPACT_ATOMS: atom_id res chain seq x y z
N MET A 1 69.92 -21.90 11.71
CA MET A 1 69.71 -21.65 13.16
C MET A 1 68.75 -20.46 13.30
N LYS A 2 67.67 -20.72 14.04
CA LYS A 2 66.82 -19.79 14.82
C LYS A 2 66.29 -18.51 14.14
N LYS A 3 65.03 -18.56 13.75
CA LYS A 3 63.77 -17.96 14.34
C LYS A 3 63.93 -16.48 14.74
N PHE A 4 63.16 -15.61 14.09
CA PHE A 4 62.32 -14.63 14.80
C PHE A 4 61.06 -14.26 13.96
N LEU A 5 59.91 -14.65 14.47
CA LEU A 5 58.58 -14.19 14.05
C LEU A 5 58.36 -12.81 14.68
N ALA A 6 57.99 -11.82 13.89
CA ALA A 6 57.39 -10.60 14.40
C ALA A 6 55.94 -10.52 13.87
N ARG A 7 54.96 -10.60 14.78
CA ARG A 7 53.54 -10.41 14.56
C ARG A 7 53.25 -8.93 14.34
N LEU A 8 52.71 -8.58 13.18
CA LEU A 8 52.04 -7.29 12.98
C LEU A 8 50.57 -7.52 13.28
N CYS A 9 50.09 -7.02 14.43
CA CYS A 9 48.69 -6.87 14.72
C CYS A 9 48.16 -5.62 13.99
N ALA A 10 47.43 -5.78 12.92
CA ALA A 10 46.63 -4.71 12.35
C ALA A 10 45.35 -4.57 13.19
N PHE A 11 45.24 -3.49 13.95
CA PHE A 11 44.00 -3.06 14.59
C PHE A 11 43.08 -2.51 13.51
N ALA A 12 42.13 -3.31 13.05
CA ALA A 12 40.97 -2.81 12.32
C ALA A 12 39.97 -2.26 13.35
N LEU A 13 39.87 -0.94 13.45
CA LEU A 13 38.77 -0.28 14.16
C LEU A 13 37.48 -0.51 13.34
N ILE A 14 36.73 -1.50 13.74
CA ILE A 14 35.30 -1.60 13.32
C ILE A 14 34.56 -0.60 14.19
N ILE A 15 34.24 0.56 13.63
CA ILE A 15 33.19 1.45 14.17
C ILE A 15 31.86 0.75 13.85
N ALA A 16 31.39 -0.07 14.79
CA ALA A 16 30.03 -0.50 14.82
C ALA A 16 29.17 0.74 15.11
N MET A 17 28.55 1.31 14.10
CA MET A 17 27.41 2.18 14.30
C MET A 17 26.35 1.32 15.01
N LEU A 18 26.20 1.55 16.30
CA LEU A 18 25.04 1.12 17.07
C LEU A 18 23.82 1.89 16.53
N VAL A 19 23.20 1.37 15.48
CA VAL A 19 21.80 1.61 15.24
C VAL A 19 21.10 0.92 16.41
N PRO A 20 20.32 1.60 17.25
CA PRO A 20 19.50 0.92 18.22
C PRO A 20 18.46 0.13 17.42
N ALA A 21 18.73 -1.14 17.19
CA ALA A 21 17.69 -2.07 16.86
C ALA A 21 16.74 -2.07 18.07
N ASN A 22 15.63 -1.38 17.97
CA ASN A 22 14.46 -1.68 18.76
C ASN A 22 14.02 -3.08 18.31
N VAL A 23 14.71 -4.10 18.79
CA VAL A 23 14.22 -5.46 18.72
C VAL A 23 12.99 -5.48 19.62
N SER A 24 11.82 -5.25 19.04
CA SER A 24 10.58 -5.54 19.72
C SER A 24 10.69 -6.98 20.18
N ARG A 25 10.52 -7.19 21.46
CA ARG A 25 10.52 -8.53 22.03
C ARG A 25 9.25 -9.18 21.53
N ALA A 26 9.31 -9.91 20.41
CA ALA A 26 8.19 -10.70 19.94
C ALA A 26 7.71 -11.48 21.14
N ALA A 27 6.52 -11.14 21.65
CA ALA A 27 5.94 -11.84 22.77
C ALA A 27 5.67 -13.25 22.26
N THR A 28 6.37 -14.22 22.82
CA THR A 28 6.05 -15.62 22.56
C THR A 28 4.63 -15.82 23.06
N TYR A 29 3.74 -16.23 22.17
CA TYR A 29 2.40 -16.64 22.52
C TYR A 29 2.48 -17.69 23.63
N ASP A 30 2.04 -17.33 24.84
CA ASP A 30 1.98 -18.25 25.98
C ASP A 30 0.50 -18.65 26.21
N PRO A 31 0.13 -19.90 25.89
CA PRO A 31 -1.25 -20.37 26.02
C PRO A 31 -1.71 -20.50 27.48
N ASP A 32 -0.79 -20.44 28.46
CA ASP A 32 -1.08 -20.68 29.89
C ASP A 32 -1.33 -19.38 30.68
N VAL A 33 -1.25 -18.20 30.05
CA VAL A 33 -1.53 -16.91 30.70
C VAL A 33 -3.03 -16.79 30.98
N ASN A 34 -3.36 -16.37 32.22
CA ASN A 34 -4.74 -16.12 32.63
C ASN A 34 -5.15 -14.68 32.34
N PHE A 35 -6.16 -14.50 31.48
CA PHE A 35 -6.72 -13.20 31.10
C PHE A 35 -8.08 -12.90 31.77
N LYS A 36 -8.42 -13.59 32.84
CA LYS A 36 -9.67 -13.32 33.58
C LYS A 36 -9.72 -11.87 34.08
N GLY A 37 -10.82 -11.20 33.80
CA GLY A 37 -11.00 -9.79 34.15
C GLY A 37 -10.32 -8.81 33.20
N LYS A 38 -9.88 -9.27 32.03
CA LYS A 38 -9.28 -8.47 30.95
C LYS A 38 -10.16 -8.47 29.72
N THR A 39 -10.09 -7.39 28.97
CA THR A 39 -10.53 -7.32 27.58
C THR A 39 -9.31 -7.24 26.69
N VAL A 40 -9.24 -8.11 25.69
CA VAL A 40 -8.16 -8.15 24.70
C VAL A 40 -8.69 -7.65 23.36
N ILE A 41 -8.05 -6.64 22.80
CA ILE A 41 -8.30 -6.23 21.43
C ILE A 41 -7.20 -6.88 20.58
N LEU A 42 -7.61 -7.73 19.62
CA LEU A 42 -6.76 -8.26 18.57
C LEU A 42 -6.95 -7.39 17.33
N HIS A 43 -5.87 -7.03 16.65
CA HIS A 43 -6.01 -6.23 15.45
C HIS A 43 -5.08 -6.63 14.32
N THR A 44 -5.50 -6.29 13.11
CA THR A 44 -4.77 -6.41 11.86
C THR A 44 -4.90 -5.12 11.06
N ASN A 45 -4.01 -4.92 10.09
CA ASN A 45 -4.05 -3.87 9.08
C ASN A 45 -3.32 -4.36 7.81
N ASP A 46 -3.56 -3.72 6.67
CA ASP A 46 -2.82 -3.95 5.42
C ASP A 46 -2.69 -5.42 5.05
N VAL A 47 -3.80 -6.15 5.12
CA VAL A 47 -3.84 -7.60 4.86
C VAL A 47 -3.48 -7.93 3.39
N HIS A 48 -3.81 -7.06 2.45
CA HIS A 48 -3.41 -7.12 1.03
C HIS A 48 -3.49 -8.53 0.41
N GLY A 49 -4.60 -9.22 0.64
CA GLY A 49 -4.86 -10.52 0.03
C GLY A 49 -4.26 -11.73 0.73
N ALA A 50 -3.55 -11.57 1.83
CA ALA A 50 -3.07 -12.69 2.66
C ALA A 50 -4.22 -13.41 3.41
N ILE A 51 -5.30 -13.72 2.68
CA ILE A 51 -6.56 -14.20 3.26
C ILE A 51 -6.46 -15.56 3.96
N ALA A 52 -5.45 -16.36 3.66
CA ALA A 52 -5.20 -17.61 4.36
C ALA A 52 -4.90 -17.38 5.85
N SER A 53 -4.29 -16.26 6.18
CA SER A 53 -3.83 -15.91 7.54
C SER A 53 -4.95 -15.47 8.49
N TYR A 54 -6.17 -15.21 8.00
CA TYR A 54 -7.34 -15.03 8.89
C TYR A 54 -7.61 -16.25 9.79
N THR A 55 -7.01 -17.41 9.48
CA THR A 55 -7.08 -18.60 10.34
C THR A 55 -6.48 -18.34 11.71
N TYR A 56 -5.39 -17.57 11.78
CA TYR A 56 -4.67 -17.25 13.02
C TYR A 56 -5.49 -16.31 13.91
N THR A 57 -6.07 -15.24 13.35
CA THR A 57 -6.89 -14.31 14.15
C THR A 57 -8.07 -15.01 14.80
N LYS A 58 -8.76 -15.90 14.05
CA LYS A 58 -9.86 -16.69 14.60
C LYS A 58 -9.42 -17.63 15.72
N ALA A 59 -8.28 -18.27 15.56
CA ALA A 59 -7.77 -19.21 16.55
C ALA A 59 -7.25 -18.49 17.80
N LEU A 60 -6.52 -17.37 17.64
CA LEU A 60 -6.06 -16.54 18.75
C LEU A 60 -7.24 -15.95 19.53
N LYS A 61 -8.28 -15.43 18.85
CA LYS A 61 -9.52 -14.97 19.51
C LYS A 61 -10.07 -16.07 20.43
N ALA A 62 -10.23 -17.28 19.91
CA ALA A 62 -10.72 -18.41 20.71
C ALA A 62 -9.78 -18.81 21.85
N THR A 63 -8.48 -18.58 21.72
CA THR A 63 -7.51 -18.88 22.77
C THR A 63 -7.58 -17.88 23.92
N TYR A 64 -7.61 -16.58 23.63
CA TYR A 64 -7.78 -15.56 24.67
C TYR A 64 -9.15 -15.68 25.38
N GLU A 65 -10.22 -16.02 24.62
CA GLU A 65 -11.54 -16.32 25.22
C GLU A 65 -11.46 -17.50 26.20
N ARG A 66 -10.76 -18.58 25.82
CA ARG A 66 -10.54 -19.74 26.76
C ARG A 66 -9.68 -19.35 27.96
N ALA A 67 -8.75 -18.42 27.82
CA ALA A 67 -7.95 -17.87 28.91
C ALA A 67 -8.73 -16.90 29.81
N GLY A 68 -10.01 -16.65 29.51
CA GLY A 68 -10.93 -15.87 30.33
C GLY A 68 -11.08 -14.40 29.94
N ALA A 69 -10.53 -13.97 28.82
CA ALA A 69 -10.70 -12.62 28.31
C ALA A 69 -12.07 -12.43 27.62
N ASP A 70 -12.59 -11.21 27.68
CA ASP A 70 -13.43 -10.70 26.60
C ASP A 70 -12.55 -10.34 25.41
N VAL A 71 -12.91 -10.73 24.17
CA VAL A 71 -12.06 -10.48 23.01
C VAL A 71 -12.82 -9.71 21.93
N ILE A 72 -12.23 -8.59 21.48
CA ILE A 72 -12.69 -7.79 20.36
C ILE A 72 -11.64 -7.92 19.24
N LEU A 73 -12.07 -8.26 18.03
CA LEU A 73 -11.18 -8.40 16.86
C LEU A 73 -11.49 -7.30 15.84
N VAL A 74 -10.48 -6.50 15.50
CA VAL A 74 -10.63 -5.32 14.64
C VAL A 74 -9.63 -5.29 13.50
N ASP A 75 -9.90 -4.45 12.48
CA ASP A 75 -9.01 -4.25 11.34
C ASP A 75 -8.90 -2.76 10.99
N ALA A 76 -7.70 -2.31 10.68
CA ALA A 76 -7.39 -0.91 10.37
C ALA A 76 -7.23 -0.63 8.86
N GLY A 77 -7.94 -1.38 8.00
CA GLY A 77 -8.07 -1.11 6.56
C GLY A 77 -7.09 -1.86 5.66
N ASP A 78 -7.29 -1.71 4.36
CA ASP A 78 -6.53 -2.37 3.28
C ASP A 78 -6.63 -3.91 3.27
N TYR A 79 -7.85 -4.41 3.43
CA TYR A 79 -8.14 -5.85 3.33
C TYR A 79 -8.67 -6.28 1.96
N SER A 80 -9.06 -5.35 1.06
CA SER A 80 -9.83 -5.65 -0.17
C SER A 80 -9.00 -5.82 -1.43
N GLN A 81 -7.68 -5.55 -1.41
CA GLN A 81 -6.80 -5.54 -2.57
C GLN A 81 -5.49 -6.28 -2.26
N GLY A 82 -4.79 -6.73 -3.30
CA GLY A 82 -3.46 -7.36 -3.23
C GLY A 82 -3.40 -8.64 -4.07
N ASP A 83 -3.39 -9.79 -3.44
CA ASP A 83 -3.30 -11.10 -4.11
C ASP A 83 -4.53 -11.41 -5.00
N PRO A 84 -4.38 -12.18 -6.10
CA PRO A 84 -5.50 -12.59 -6.96
C PRO A 84 -6.67 -13.25 -6.23
N THR A 85 -6.45 -13.88 -5.08
CA THR A 85 -7.52 -14.43 -4.22
C THR A 85 -8.49 -13.36 -3.70
N VAL A 86 -8.11 -12.10 -3.78
CA VAL A 86 -8.93 -10.95 -3.38
C VAL A 86 -9.27 -10.06 -4.57
N SER A 87 -8.29 -9.73 -5.41
CA SER A 87 -8.49 -8.78 -6.52
C SER A 87 -9.48 -9.31 -7.56
N VAL A 88 -9.42 -10.58 -7.95
CA VAL A 88 -10.39 -11.23 -8.85
C VAL A 88 -11.82 -11.18 -8.30
N TYR A 89 -11.98 -11.22 -6.99
CA TYR A 89 -13.28 -11.11 -6.32
C TYR A 89 -13.63 -9.67 -5.90
N LYS A 90 -12.83 -8.68 -6.29
CA LYS A 90 -13.03 -7.26 -5.98
C LYS A 90 -13.28 -7.01 -4.50
N GLY A 91 -12.46 -7.62 -3.64
CA GLY A 91 -12.49 -7.50 -2.18
C GLY A 91 -13.51 -8.41 -1.46
N LEU A 92 -14.47 -9.02 -2.17
CA LEU A 92 -15.55 -9.77 -1.51
C LEU A 92 -15.06 -11.02 -0.77
N SER A 93 -13.98 -11.66 -1.21
CA SER A 93 -13.41 -12.84 -0.55
C SER A 93 -12.87 -12.50 0.84
N ALA A 94 -12.16 -11.36 0.98
CA ALA A 94 -11.68 -10.86 2.26
C ALA A 94 -12.85 -10.64 3.24
N ILE A 95 -13.88 -9.88 2.86
CA ILE A 95 -15.09 -9.64 3.67
C ILE A 95 -15.71 -10.96 4.16
N LYS A 96 -15.81 -11.95 3.27
CA LYS A 96 -16.39 -13.26 3.65
C LYS A 96 -15.52 -14.01 4.66
N LEU A 97 -14.19 -13.90 4.57
CA LEU A 97 -13.28 -14.55 5.52
C LEU A 97 -13.19 -13.79 6.84
N MET A 98 -13.20 -12.46 6.84
CA MET A 98 -13.35 -11.64 8.05
C MET A 98 -14.65 -11.98 8.80
N ASN A 99 -15.77 -12.18 8.08
CA ASN A 99 -17.02 -12.69 8.68
C ASN A 99 -16.85 -14.07 9.32
N LYS A 100 -16.04 -14.98 8.73
CA LYS A 100 -15.75 -16.30 9.29
C LYS A 100 -14.77 -16.26 10.45
N ALA A 101 -13.84 -15.31 10.42
CA ALA A 101 -12.92 -15.07 11.53
C ALA A 101 -13.61 -14.34 12.71
N HIS A 102 -14.82 -13.81 12.51
CA HIS A 102 -15.61 -13.05 13.49
C HIS A 102 -14.93 -11.74 13.89
N TYR A 103 -14.56 -10.94 12.89
CA TYR A 103 -14.23 -9.54 13.12
C TYR A 103 -15.45 -8.81 13.68
N ASP A 104 -15.20 -7.86 14.57
CA ASP A 104 -16.24 -7.08 15.26
C ASP A 104 -16.35 -5.67 14.67
N VAL A 105 -15.21 -5.03 14.38
CA VAL A 105 -15.12 -3.70 13.76
C VAL A 105 -14.00 -3.68 12.73
N ALA A 106 -14.15 -2.88 11.67
CA ALA A 106 -13.06 -2.52 10.76
C ALA A 106 -13.20 -1.05 10.35
N THR A 107 -12.09 -0.43 9.92
CA THR A 107 -12.15 0.81 9.16
C THR A 107 -11.97 0.54 7.67
N LEU A 108 -11.92 1.59 6.86
CA LEU A 108 -11.54 1.53 5.46
C LEU A 108 -10.07 1.94 5.33
N GLY A 109 -9.38 1.45 4.32
CA GLY A 109 -8.15 1.97 3.79
C GLY A 109 -8.34 2.43 2.34
N ASN A 110 -7.31 3.02 1.73
CA ASN A 110 -7.42 3.54 0.36
C ASN A 110 -7.69 2.43 -0.67
N HIS A 111 -7.23 1.23 -0.43
CA HIS A 111 -7.44 0.10 -1.33
C HIS A 111 -8.85 -0.51 -1.26
N GLU A 112 -9.67 -0.16 -0.29
CA GLU A 112 -11.10 -0.47 -0.32
C GLU A 112 -11.82 0.22 -1.47
N PHE A 113 -11.28 1.33 -1.97
CA PHE A 113 -11.85 2.12 -3.06
C PHE A 113 -11.36 1.72 -4.46
N ASP A 114 -10.39 0.83 -4.60
CA ASP A 114 -9.77 0.45 -5.89
C ASP A 114 -10.74 -0.08 -6.93
N TYR A 115 -11.84 -0.70 -6.48
CA TYR A 115 -12.89 -1.19 -7.39
C TYR A 115 -14.08 -0.23 -7.51
N GLY A 116 -13.88 1.01 -7.06
CA GLY A 116 -14.85 2.10 -7.07
C GLY A 116 -15.91 2.02 -5.98
N TRP A 117 -16.49 3.18 -5.67
CA TRP A 117 -17.51 3.32 -4.64
C TRP A 117 -18.73 2.38 -4.81
N PRO A 118 -19.27 2.15 -6.03
CA PRO A 118 -20.38 1.23 -6.21
C PRO A 118 -20.07 -0.22 -5.80
N GLN A 119 -18.81 -0.67 -5.99
CA GLN A 119 -18.40 -2.01 -5.59
C GLN A 119 -18.15 -2.06 -4.07
N LEU A 120 -17.47 -1.07 -3.50
CA LEU A 120 -17.30 -0.97 -2.04
C LEU A 120 -18.66 -1.03 -1.33
N LYS A 121 -19.64 -0.28 -1.78
CA LYS A 121 -21.01 -0.31 -1.22
C LYS A 121 -21.66 -1.70 -1.28
N LYS A 122 -21.37 -2.49 -2.31
CA LYS A 122 -21.84 -3.90 -2.38
C LYS A 122 -21.12 -4.78 -1.37
N ASN A 123 -19.83 -4.57 -1.18
CA ASN A 123 -19.00 -5.30 -0.22
C ASN A 123 -19.44 -5.01 1.23
N LEU A 124 -19.63 -3.74 1.58
CA LEU A 124 -20.11 -3.30 2.90
C LEU A 124 -21.44 -3.97 3.30
N LYS A 125 -22.36 -4.15 2.34
CA LYS A 125 -23.62 -4.88 2.59
C LYS A 125 -23.42 -6.36 2.94
N LYS A 126 -22.26 -6.93 2.67
CA LYS A 126 -21.93 -8.33 2.99
C LYS A 126 -21.12 -8.48 4.27
N ALA A 127 -20.57 -7.39 4.80
CA ALA A 127 -19.91 -7.37 6.09
C ALA A 127 -20.92 -7.69 7.21
N LYS A 128 -20.50 -8.52 8.16
CA LYS A 128 -21.25 -8.84 9.39
C LYS A 128 -20.65 -8.13 10.61
N PHE A 129 -19.57 -7.43 10.41
CA PHE A 129 -18.91 -6.55 11.37
C PHE A 129 -19.28 -5.09 11.06
N THR A 130 -19.14 -4.22 12.05
CA THR A 130 -19.37 -2.79 11.84
C THR A 130 -18.16 -2.19 11.12
N VAL A 131 -18.39 -1.42 10.06
CA VAL A 131 -17.34 -0.62 9.41
C VAL A 131 -17.49 0.82 9.88
N VAL A 132 -16.42 1.38 10.46
CA VAL A 132 -16.35 2.78 10.92
C VAL A 132 -15.46 3.58 9.98
N CYS A 133 -15.90 4.79 9.61
CA CYS A 133 -15.12 5.76 8.82
C CYS A 133 -15.83 7.11 8.96
N ALA A 134 -15.21 8.05 9.67
CA ALA A 134 -15.87 9.29 10.03
C ALA A 134 -15.62 10.41 9.02
N ASP A 135 -14.50 10.38 8.32
CA ASP A 135 -13.92 11.49 7.56
C ASP A 135 -14.04 11.34 6.04
N VAL A 136 -14.61 10.24 5.55
CA VAL A 136 -14.98 10.10 4.13
C VAL A 136 -16.46 10.40 3.94
N LEU A 137 -16.76 11.41 3.14
CA LEU A 137 -18.10 11.94 2.98
C LEU A 137 -18.61 11.77 1.54
N GLN A 138 -19.91 11.51 1.42
CA GLN A 138 -20.64 11.61 0.16
C GLN A 138 -21.78 12.63 0.33
N ASN A 139 -21.76 13.70 -0.45
CA ASN A 139 -22.72 14.81 -0.32
C ASN A 139 -22.79 15.37 1.11
N GLY A 140 -21.65 15.54 1.78
CA GLY A 140 -21.51 16.06 3.13
C GLY A 140 -21.98 15.13 4.25
N LYS A 141 -22.25 13.85 3.94
CA LYS A 141 -22.65 12.83 4.93
C LYS A 141 -21.68 11.65 4.91
N VAL A 142 -21.48 11.03 6.07
CA VAL A 142 -20.72 9.79 6.20
C VAL A 142 -21.20 8.75 5.18
N LEU A 143 -20.27 7.99 4.62
CA LEU A 143 -20.54 7.01 3.57
C LEU A 143 -21.66 6.03 3.96
N ALA A 144 -22.58 5.80 3.04
CA ALA A 144 -23.66 4.86 3.26
C ALA A 144 -23.16 3.42 3.41
N GLY A 145 -23.39 2.82 4.56
CA GLY A 145 -22.90 1.47 4.91
C GLY A 145 -21.75 1.48 5.89
N THR A 146 -21.21 2.66 6.23
CA THR A 146 -20.32 2.87 7.36
C THR A 146 -21.02 3.64 8.48
N LYS A 147 -20.37 3.73 9.63
CA LYS A 147 -20.71 4.61 10.74
C LYS A 147 -19.52 5.51 11.05
N ALA A 148 -19.75 6.69 11.62
CA ALA A 148 -18.64 7.51 12.09
C ALA A 148 -17.94 6.84 13.28
N ASN A 149 -18.73 6.28 14.21
CA ASN A 149 -18.25 5.57 15.40
C ASN A 149 -19.19 4.44 15.81
N THR A 150 -18.74 3.60 16.75
CA THR A 150 -19.54 2.54 17.37
C THR A 150 -19.03 2.24 18.77
N VAL A 151 -19.88 1.63 19.62
CA VAL A 151 -19.49 1.17 20.96
C VAL A 151 -19.78 -0.32 21.07
N ILE A 152 -18.79 -1.10 21.49
CA ILE A 152 -18.94 -2.49 21.85
C ILE A 152 -18.98 -2.59 23.38
N LYS A 153 -20.03 -3.22 23.89
CA LYS A 153 -20.12 -3.59 25.30
C LYS A 153 -19.72 -5.06 25.45
N THR A 154 -18.66 -5.32 26.20
CA THR A 154 -18.17 -6.68 26.48
C THR A 154 -19.08 -7.42 27.46
N SER A 155 -18.86 -8.71 27.65
CA SER A 155 -19.63 -9.52 28.63
C SER A 155 -19.36 -9.10 30.07
N SER A 156 -18.16 -8.59 30.35
CA SER A 156 -17.79 -8.01 31.66
C SER A 156 -18.39 -6.61 31.91
N GLY A 157 -19.01 -6.01 30.89
CA GLY A 157 -19.65 -4.69 30.97
C GLY A 157 -18.76 -3.52 30.55
N LEU A 158 -17.47 -3.73 30.25
CA LEU A 158 -16.60 -2.69 29.69
C LEU A 158 -17.16 -2.21 28.34
N LYS A 159 -17.17 -0.91 28.13
CA LYS A 159 -17.61 -0.27 26.88
C LYS A 159 -16.39 0.28 26.15
N VAL A 160 -16.10 -0.26 24.97
CA VAL A 160 -15.02 0.20 24.10
C VAL A 160 -15.63 0.91 22.90
N GLY A 161 -15.31 2.21 22.77
CA GLY A 161 -15.69 3.04 21.64
C GLY A 161 -14.66 2.96 20.54
N PHE A 162 -15.13 2.84 19.29
CA PHE A 162 -14.30 2.84 18.10
C PHE A 162 -14.77 3.90 17.12
N PHE A 163 -13.85 4.64 16.52
CA PHE A 163 -14.12 5.46 15.35
C PHE A 163 -13.04 5.22 14.29
N GLY A 164 -13.35 5.48 13.02
CA GLY A 164 -12.45 5.22 11.90
C GLY A 164 -12.00 6.49 11.21
N MET A 165 -10.73 6.54 10.83
CA MET A 165 -10.13 7.62 10.04
C MET A 165 -9.42 7.03 8.82
N GLU A 166 -9.70 7.60 7.64
CA GLU A 166 -9.16 7.19 6.35
C GLU A 166 -8.20 8.26 5.83
N THR A 167 -7.14 7.82 5.16
CA THR A 167 -6.17 8.75 4.59
C THR A 167 -6.76 9.60 3.45
N PRO A 168 -6.57 10.92 3.46
CA PRO A 168 -6.95 11.75 2.32
C PRO A 168 -6.10 11.45 1.07
N GLU A 169 -5.00 10.71 1.20
CA GLU A 169 -4.21 10.23 0.07
C GLU A 169 -4.97 9.25 -0.83
N ALA A 170 -6.08 8.66 -0.34
CA ALA A 170 -6.99 7.89 -1.18
C ALA A 170 -7.42 8.65 -2.45
N GLN A 171 -7.45 9.98 -2.41
CA GLN A 171 -7.76 10.82 -3.59
C GLN A 171 -6.76 10.62 -4.74
N THR A 172 -5.53 10.21 -4.45
CA THR A 172 -4.46 9.99 -5.44
C THR A 172 -3.86 8.59 -5.39
N LYS A 173 -3.97 7.87 -4.27
CA LYS A 173 -3.51 6.47 -4.14
C LYS A 173 -4.52 5.47 -4.71
N THR A 174 -5.78 5.88 -4.87
CA THR A 174 -6.81 5.16 -5.64
C THR A 174 -7.04 5.88 -6.97
N ASN A 175 -7.53 5.17 -7.99
CA ASN A 175 -7.85 5.82 -9.26
C ASN A 175 -8.90 6.93 -9.04
N PRO A 176 -8.56 8.22 -9.27
CA PRO A 176 -9.45 9.35 -8.97
C PRO A 176 -10.80 9.27 -9.69
N ALA A 177 -10.85 8.65 -10.86
CA ALA A 177 -12.11 8.46 -11.60
C ALA A 177 -13.12 7.55 -10.87
N LEU A 178 -12.63 6.61 -10.03
CA LEU A 178 -13.44 5.63 -9.31
C LEU A 178 -14.06 6.17 -8.02
N ILE A 179 -13.54 7.27 -7.49
CA ILE A 179 -13.96 7.89 -6.23
C ILE A 179 -14.62 9.26 -6.43
N LYS A 180 -14.94 9.61 -7.67
CA LYS A 180 -15.59 10.87 -8.01
C LYS A 180 -16.85 11.09 -7.19
N GLY A 181 -16.96 12.27 -6.56
CA GLY A 181 -18.09 12.65 -5.70
C GLY A 181 -17.95 12.23 -4.24
N LEU A 182 -16.83 11.66 -3.85
CA LEU A 182 -16.42 11.49 -2.45
C LEU A 182 -15.54 12.66 -2.01
N THR A 183 -15.58 12.98 -0.73
CA THR A 183 -14.72 13.97 -0.08
C THR A 183 -13.97 13.28 1.04
N PHE A 184 -12.67 13.38 1.05
CA PHE A 184 -11.79 12.91 2.11
C PHE A 184 -11.33 14.13 2.90
N LEU A 185 -11.60 14.17 4.20
CA LEU A 185 -11.19 15.28 5.04
C LEU A 185 -9.67 15.23 5.27
N ALA A 186 -9.04 16.39 5.30
CA ALA A 186 -7.61 16.53 5.46
C ALA A 186 -7.26 17.66 6.45
N GLY A 187 -6.06 17.59 7.04
CA GLY A 187 -5.52 18.61 7.93
C GLY A 187 -6.49 18.95 9.06
N GLU A 188 -6.73 20.24 9.27
CA GLU A 188 -7.59 20.71 10.38
C GLU A 188 -9.01 20.15 10.36
N ASP A 189 -9.61 19.93 9.20
CA ASP A 189 -10.97 19.38 9.11
C ASP A 189 -11.00 17.90 9.51
N MET A 190 -9.95 17.13 9.18
CA MET A 190 -9.75 15.77 9.67
C MET A 190 -9.59 15.74 11.19
N TYR A 191 -8.77 16.64 11.78
CA TYR A 191 -8.58 16.71 13.23
C TYR A 191 -9.86 17.11 13.97
N LYS A 192 -10.62 18.07 13.43
CA LYS A 192 -11.93 18.47 13.99
C LYS A 192 -12.93 17.31 13.91
N CYS A 193 -12.91 16.54 12.82
CA CYS A 193 -13.73 15.35 12.68
C CYS A 193 -13.40 14.31 13.75
N ALA A 194 -12.12 13.98 13.93
CA ALA A 194 -11.67 13.04 14.96
C ALA A 194 -12.04 13.51 16.37
N GLN A 195 -11.79 14.79 16.71
CA GLN A 195 -12.15 15.33 18.02
C GLN A 195 -13.66 15.25 18.28
N ALA A 196 -14.49 15.49 17.27
CA ALA A 196 -15.94 15.33 17.41
C ALA A 196 -16.35 13.88 17.71
N GLN A 197 -15.64 12.87 17.15
CA GLN A 197 -15.90 11.47 17.49
C GLN A 197 -15.48 11.16 18.94
N VAL A 198 -14.33 11.66 19.37
CA VAL A 198 -13.90 11.53 20.77
C VAL A 198 -14.90 12.18 21.72
N ASP A 199 -15.35 13.40 21.43
CA ASP A 199 -16.31 14.12 22.24
C ASP A 199 -17.67 13.40 22.35
N GLU A 200 -18.11 12.75 21.30
CA GLU A 200 -19.31 11.92 21.31
C GLU A 200 -19.11 10.62 22.11
N LEU A 201 -17.96 9.96 21.94
CA LEU A 201 -17.68 8.66 22.56
C LEU A 201 -17.36 8.73 24.04
N LYS A 202 -16.75 9.82 24.54
CA LYS A 202 -16.43 9.95 25.97
C LYS A 202 -17.64 9.90 26.90
N GLU A 203 -18.83 10.20 26.39
CA GLU A 203 -20.08 10.09 27.14
C GLU A 203 -20.68 8.68 27.10
N LYS A 204 -20.14 7.78 26.22
CA LYS A 204 -20.74 6.48 25.92
C LYS A 204 -19.81 5.31 26.18
N ALA A 205 -18.49 5.52 26.20
CA ALA A 205 -17.47 4.50 26.29
C ALA A 205 -16.54 4.71 27.47
N ASP A 206 -15.92 3.64 27.94
CA ASP A 206 -14.93 3.64 29.01
C ASP A 206 -13.51 3.77 28.47
N VAL A 207 -13.28 3.32 27.21
CA VAL A 207 -12.02 3.37 26.48
C VAL A 207 -12.33 3.75 25.02
N ILE A 208 -11.56 4.64 24.42
CA ILE A 208 -11.74 5.14 23.06
C ILE A 208 -10.55 4.74 22.20
N ILE A 209 -10.82 3.96 21.16
CA ILE A 209 -9.84 3.48 20.18
C ILE A 209 -10.11 4.12 18.82
N CYS A 210 -9.07 4.73 18.23
CA CYS A 210 -9.09 5.15 16.84
C CYS A 210 -8.61 3.99 15.95
N LEU A 211 -9.40 3.58 14.96
CA LEU A 211 -8.96 2.74 13.86
C LEU A 211 -8.55 3.68 12.72
N SER A 212 -7.27 3.85 12.53
CA SER A 212 -6.68 4.79 11.58
C SER A 212 -6.08 4.05 10.38
N HIS A 213 -6.24 4.63 9.20
CA HIS A 213 -5.51 4.24 8.01
C HIS A 213 -4.77 5.44 7.42
N LEU A 214 -4.06 6.19 8.27
CA LEU A 214 -3.36 7.42 7.89
C LEU A 214 -1.87 7.20 7.65
N GLY A 215 -1.29 6.18 8.30
CA GLY A 215 0.13 5.91 8.26
C GLY A 215 0.97 6.92 9.03
N VAL A 216 2.28 6.69 9.01
CA VAL A 216 3.28 7.52 9.70
C VAL A 216 4.37 8.04 8.76
N ASP A 217 4.31 7.74 7.46
CA ASP A 217 5.31 8.13 6.48
C ASP A 217 5.48 9.66 6.42
N PRO A 218 6.72 10.18 6.32
CA PRO A 218 6.96 11.63 6.30
C PRO A 218 6.26 12.38 5.17
N GLU A 219 6.05 11.73 4.03
CA GLU A 219 5.38 12.31 2.86
C GLU A 219 3.90 12.59 3.08
N SER A 220 3.28 11.86 4.01
CA SER A 220 1.84 11.99 4.32
C SER A 220 1.52 13.19 5.23
N LYS A 221 2.53 13.98 5.65
CA LYS A 221 2.28 15.22 6.42
C LYS A 221 1.36 16.17 5.63
N PRO A 222 0.44 16.86 6.31
CA PRO A 222 0.14 16.89 7.75
C PRO A 222 -0.97 15.89 8.14
N ASN A 223 -1.15 14.78 7.42
CA ASN A 223 -2.29 13.89 7.59
C ASN A 223 -1.95 12.54 8.24
N ARG A 224 -0.77 12.42 8.87
CA ARG A 224 -0.33 11.18 9.52
C ARG A 224 -1.07 10.91 10.82
N SER A 225 -1.06 9.67 11.27
CA SER A 225 -1.55 9.29 12.59
C SER A 225 -0.86 10.05 13.72
N TYR A 226 0.43 10.39 13.61
CA TYR A 226 1.13 11.27 14.55
C TYR A 226 0.56 12.69 14.57
N ASP A 227 0.23 13.23 13.38
CA ASP A 227 -0.34 14.58 13.27
C ASP A 227 -1.77 14.60 13.86
N LEU A 228 -2.55 13.52 13.66
CA LEU A 228 -3.87 13.36 14.27
C LEU A 228 -3.76 13.33 15.81
N LEU A 229 -2.87 12.51 16.38
CA LEU A 229 -2.67 12.40 17.83
C LEU A 229 -2.18 13.72 18.45
N ALA A 230 -1.35 14.49 17.72
CA ALA A 230 -0.86 15.79 18.19
C ALA A 230 -1.96 16.87 18.23
N ASN A 231 -3.02 16.73 17.41
CA ASN A 231 -4.09 17.72 17.27
C ASN A 231 -5.44 17.26 17.84
N THR A 232 -5.49 16.11 18.53
CA THR A 232 -6.69 15.57 19.18
C THR A 232 -6.39 15.15 20.61
N THR A 233 -7.38 15.21 21.48
CA THR A 233 -7.23 14.81 22.89
C THR A 233 -8.32 13.81 23.28
N GLY A 234 -7.95 12.79 24.06
CA GLY A 234 -8.89 11.81 24.58
C GLY A 234 -8.98 10.52 23.78
N ILE A 235 -8.07 10.29 22.84
CA ILE A 235 -7.84 8.98 22.24
C ILE A 235 -6.98 8.15 23.21
N ASP A 236 -7.49 7.02 23.68
CA ASP A 236 -6.75 6.15 24.59
C ASP A 236 -5.70 5.32 23.89
N PHE A 237 -5.98 4.90 22.64
CA PHE A 237 -5.05 4.18 21.77
C PHE A 237 -5.43 4.33 20.29
N LEU A 238 -4.45 4.30 19.40
CA LEU A 238 -4.63 4.34 17.96
C LEU A 238 -4.08 3.05 17.33
N ILE A 239 -4.87 2.39 16.51
CA ILE A 239 -4.47 1.25 15.68
C ILE A 239 -4.34 1.78 14.26
N ASP A 240 -3.15 1.67 13.65
CA ASP A 240 -2.82 2.29 12.37
C ASP A 240 -2.55 1.27 11.25
N GLY A 241 -2.63 1.75 10.01
CA GLY A 241 -2.28 1.05 8.78
C GLY A 241 -1.59 1.99 7.78
N HIS A 242 -1.70 1.69 6.47
CA HIS A 242 -1.26 2.48 5.32
C HIS A 242 0.26 2.47 5.05
N SER A 243 1.09 2.81 6.03
CA SER A 243 2.55 2.87 5.88
C SER A 243 3.25 1.50 5.91
N HIS A 244 2.53 0.41 6.21
CA HIS A 244 3.07 -0.94 6.41
C HIS A 244 4.14 -1.01 7.49
N THR A 245 4.13 -0.09 8.45
CA THR A 245 5.12 -0.01 9.51
C THR A 245 4.85 -1.08 10.57
N VAL A 246 5.90 -1.77 11.02
CA VAL A 246 5.83 -2.64 12.20
C VAL A 246 6.21 -1.83 13.41
N MET A 247 5.26 -1.52 14.30
CA MET A 247 5.53 -0.75 15.52
C MET A 247 4.57 -1.14 16.66
N GLU A 248 5.11 -1.25 17.87
CA GLU A 248 4.32 -1.46 19.09
C GLU A 248 3.90 -0.14 19.75
N LYS A 249 4.65 0.93 19.50
CA LYS A 249 4.42 2.30 19.99
C LYS A 249 5.10 3.30 19.07
N GLY A 250 4.65 4.54 19.10
CA GLY A 250 5.28 5.62 18.36
C GLY A 250 6.69 5.94 18.85
N GLU A 251 7.46 6.64 18.01
CA GLU A 251 8.87 6.97 18.25
C GLU A 251 9.09 7.78 19.53
N ASN A 252 8.15 8.64 19.91
CA ASN A 252 8.20 9.44 21.14
C ASN A 252 7.33 8.85 22.26
N GLY A 253 6.88 7.59 22.11
CA GLY A 253 6.05 6.91 23.09
C GLY A 253 4.55 7.13 22.92
N GLU A 254 4.11 7.63 21.76
CA GLU A 254 2.70 7.72 21.40
C GLU A 254 2.02 6.36 21.50
N LYS A 255 0.77 6.34 21.97
CA LYS A 255 -0.05 5.13 22.06
C LYS A 255 -0.63 4.76 20.70
N ILE A 256 0.21 4.23 19.85
CA ILE A 256 -0.09 3.80 18.49
C ILE A 256 0.56 2.46 18.22
N GLN A 257 -0.11 1.58 17.47
CA GLN A 257 0.40 0.28 17.05
C GLN A 257 0.02 0.00 15.60
N SER A 258 0.93 -0.62 14.85
CA SER A 258 0.69 -1.14 13.50
C SER A 258 1.42 -2.47 13.33
N THR A 259 0.84 -3.39 12.54
CA THR A 259 1.27 -4.79 12.46
C THR A 259 2.16 -5.13 11.27
N GLY A 260 2.60 -4.12 10.52
CA GLY A 260 3.24 -4.33 9.22
C GLY A 260 2.21 -4.56 8.13
N SER A 261 2.45 -5.49 7.23
CA SER A 261 1.52 -5.85 6.17
C SER A 261 1.41 -7.37 6.00
N LYS A 262 0.42 -7.82 5.22
CA LYS A 262 0.25 -9.24 4.82
C LYS A 262 0.32 -10.23 6.00
N PHE A 263 -0.16 -9.82 7.15
CA PHE A 263 -0.09 -10.60 8.40
C PHE A 263 1.34 -10.90 8.89
N GLU A 264 2.27 -9.99 8.74
CA GLU A 264 3.58 -10.13 9.42
C GLU A 264 3.39 -10.30 10.93
N ASN A 265 2.46 -9.55 11.51
CA ASN A 265 2.11 -9.64 12.92
C ASN A 265 0.59 -9.57 13.13
N ILE A 266 0.15 -9.92 14.32
CA ILE A 266 -1.17 -9.63 14.88
C ILE A 266 -0.96 -8.79 16.13
N GLY A 267 -1.59 -7.62 16.20
CA GLY A 267 -1.49 -6.74 17.35
C GLY A 267 -2.41 -7.16 18.49
N VAL A 268 -1.96 -6.91 19.70
CA VAL A 268 -2.66 -7.22 20.95
C VAL A 268 -2.65 -6.00 21.85
N ILE A 269 -3.81 -5.59 22.34
CA ILE A 269 -3.98 -4.55 23.36
C ILE A 269 -4.75 -5.16 24.52
N VAL A 270 -4.24 -5.04 25.74
CA VAL A 270 -4.84 -5.60 26.95
C VAL A 270 -5.40 -4.49 27.82
N ILE A 271 -6.70 -4.56 28.14
CA ILE A 271 -7.41 -3.61 28.97
C ILE A 271 -7.82 -4.30 30.27
N ASP A 272 -7.51 -3.72 31.40
CA ASP A 272 -8.03 -4.16 32.69
C ASP A 272 -9.47 -3.67 32.88
N ASN A 273 -10.42 -4.61 33.01
CA ASN A 273 -11.85 -4.32 33.04
C ASN A 273 -12.27 -3.54 34.30
N LYS A 274 -11.50 -3.64 35.39
CA LYS A 274 -11.81 -2.96 36.66
C LYS A 274 -11.33 -1.51 36.63
N THR A 275 -10.09 -1.29 36.19
CA THR A 275 -9.49 0.07 36.11
C THR A 275 -9.88 0.79 34.83
N LYS A 276 -10.36 0.07 33.81
CA LYS A 276 -10.69 0.58 32.47
C LYS A 276 -9.48 1.21 31.77
N LYS A 277 -8.28 0.72 32.04
CA LYS A 277 -7.02 1.23 31.48
C LYS A 277 -6.36 0.16 30.62
N ILE A 278 -5.74 0.62 29.56
CA ILE A 278 -4.79 -0.20 28.78
C ILE A 278 -3.57 -0.42 29.66
N GLU A 279 -3.27 -1.67 29.94
CA GLU A 279 -2.14 -2.06 30.80
C GLU A 279 -0.97 -2.64 30.01
N ASP A 280 -1.23 -3.17 28.82
CA ASP A 280 -0.19 -3.74 27.97
C ASP A 280 -0.59 -3.69 26.49
N ASN A 281 0.39 -3.67 25.61
CA ASN A 281 0.24 -3.89 24.19
C ASN A 281 1.51 -4.51 23.60
N TYR A 282 1.36 -5.41 22.63
CA TYR A 282 2.47 -6.11 21.98
C TYR A 282 2.07 -6.66 20.62
N LEU A 283 3.06 -7.10 19.84
CA LEU A 283 2.87 -7.76 18.56
C LEU A 283 3.17 -9.26 18.68
N ILE A 284 2.36 -10.08 18.03
CA ILE A 284 2.59 -11.52 17.84
C ILE A 284 3.01 -11.71 16.39
N ALA A 285 4.26 -12.11 16.16
CA ALA A 285 4.72 -12.51 14.83
C ALA A 285 3.91 -13.72 14.34
N VAL A 286 3.49 -13.68 13.08
CA VAL A 286 2.69 -14.75 12.50
C VAL A 286 3.61 -15.80 11.88
N ASP A 287 3.59 -17.00 12.42
CA ASP A 287 4.32 -18.14 11.93
C ASP A 287 3.52 -19.44 12.07
N GLU A 288 4.11 -20.55 11.65
CA GLU A 288 3.48 -21.89 11.64
C GLU A 288 3.21 -22.45 13.04
N THR A 289 3.77 -21.87 14.10
CA THR A 289 3.57 -22.32 15.49
C THR A 289 2.25 -21.84 16.07
N LEU A 290 1.66 -20.80 15.46
CA LEU A 290 0.38 -20.26 15.91
C LEU A 290 -0.78 -21.23 15.66
N PRO A 291 -1.78 -21.22 16.56
CA PRO A 291 -2.97 -22.03 16.38
C PRO A 291 -3.77 -21.59 15.14
N THR A 292 -4.42 -22.56 14.48
CA THR A 292 -5.21 -22.31 13.26
C THR A 292 -6.68 -22.72 13.43
N SER A 293 -7.55 -22.08 12.66
CA SER A 293 -8.97 -22.38 12.59
C SER A 293 -9.31 -23.24 11.38
N LYS A 294 -9.63 -24.52 11.57
CA LYS A 294 -10.05 -25.43 10.48
C LYS A 294 -11.17 -24.84 9.60
N LEU A 295 -12.11 -24.10 10.21
CA LEU A 295 -13.23 -23.48 9.49
C LEU A 295 -12.74 -22.39 8.54
N VAL A 296 -11.89 -21.49 9.01
CA VAL A 296 -11.36 -20.37 8.19
C VAL A 296 -10.44 -20.93 7.11
N THR A 297 -9.49 -21.81 7.45
CA THR A 297 -8.59 -22.47 6.49
C THR A 297 -9.37 -23.15 5.36
N LYS A 298 -10.41 -23.96 5.69
CA LYS A 298 -11.25 -24.60 4.66
C LYS A 298 -11.91 -23.59 3.72
N ASN A 299 -12.32 -22.43 4.24
CA ASN A 299 -12.96 -21.40 3.41
C ASN A 299 -11.95 -20.59 2.61
N ALA A 300 -10.76 -20.28 3.13
CA ALA A 300 -9.67 -19.66 2.40
C ALA A 300 -9.20 -20.53 1.22
N ASN A 301 -8.97 -21.82 1.48
CA ASN A 301 -8.55 -22.77 0.45
C ASN A 301 -9.50 -22.87 -0.75
N LYS A 302 -10.79 -22.55 -0.60
CA LYS A 302 -11.71 -22.49 -1.75
C LYS A 302 -11.32 -21.39 -2.73
N TYR A 303 -10.86 -20.24 -2.24
CA TYR A 303 -10.41 -19.14 -3.08
C TYR A 303 -9.03 -19.45 -3.64
N THR A 304 -8.08 -19.89 -2.83
CA THR A 304 -6.74 -20.25 -3.28
C THR A 304 -6.79 -21.33 -4.36
N ASN A 305 -7.52 -22.43 -4.14
CA ASN A 305 -7.63 -23.51 -5.12
C ASN A 305 -8.32 -23.04 -6.41
N LYS A 306 -9.31 -22.14 -6.31
CA LYS A 306 -9.97 -21.60 -7.49
C LYS A 306 -9.06 -20.69 -8.32
N ILE A 307 -8.25 -19.87 -7.66
CA ILE A 307 -7.25 -19.03 -8.33
C ILE A 307 -6.17 -19.92 -8.97
N GLU A 308 -5.72 -20.95 -8.29
CA GLU A 308 -4.75 -21.90 -8.83
C GLU A 308 -5.30 -22.64 -10.06
N GLU A 309 -6.55 -23.10 -10.00
CA GLU A 309 -7.24 -23.71 -11.16
C GLU A 309 -7.33 -22.76 -12.37
N LEU A 310 -7.62 -21.47 -12.14
CA LEU A 310 -7.84 -20.49 -13.20
C LEU A 310 -6.53 -19.91 -13.76
N TYR A 311 -5.55 -19.67 -12.90
CA TYR A 311 -4.38 -18.86 -13.21
C TYR A 311 -3.04 -19.53 -12.89
N GLY A 312 -3.01 -20.74 -12.30
CA GLY A 312 -1.80 -21.46 -11.93
C GLY A 312 -1.10 -22.18 -13.10
N THR A 313 -1.63 -22.08 -14.32
CA THR A 313 -0.99 -22.69 -15.49
C THR A 313 0.27 -21.93 -15.87
N VAL A 314 1.39 -22.64 -15.98
CA VAL A 314 2.66 -22.11 -16.50
C VAL A 314 2.49 -21.74 -17.97
N PHE A 315 2.86 -20.52 -18.34
CA PHE A 315 2.81 -20.03 -19.71
C PHE A 315 4.18 -19.56 -20.23
N ALA A 316 5.13 -19.31 -19.33
CA ALA A 316 6.46 -18.79 -19.65
C ALA A 316 7.49 -19.23 -18.59
N LYS A 317 8.75 -18.83 -18.81
CA LYS A 317 9.86 -19.00 -17.87
C LYS A 317 10.66 -17.72 -17.72
N SER A 318 11.30 -17.52 -16.56
CA SER A 318 12.33 -16.52 -16.37
C SER A 318 13.67 -17.17 -16.07
N GLU A 319 14.74 -16.73 -16.73
CA GLU A 319 16.12 -17.11 -16.41
C GLU A 319 16.71 -16.29 -15.28
N VAL A 320 16.02 -15.22 -14.86
CA VAL A 320 16.50 -14.21 -13.91
C VAL A 320 15.42 -13.87 -12.89
N ASP A 321 15.85 -13.40 -11.71
CA ASP A 321 14.94 -12.81 -10.74
C ASP A 321 14.57 -11.40 -11.17
N LEU A 322 13.27 -11.05 -11.13
CA LEU A 322 12.76 -9.72 -11.39
C LEU A 322 12.44 -9.03 -10.05
N ASN A 323 13.07 -7.90 -9.80
CA ASN A 323 12.94 -7.18 -8.54
C ASN A 323 11.55 -6.56 -8.39
N GLY A 324 10.83 -6.93 -7.35
CA GLY A 324 9.52 -6.40 -6.97
C GLY A 324 9.52 -5.67 -5.63
N GLU A 325 10.69 -5.45 -5.02
CA GLU A 325 10.82 -4.82 -3.72
C GLU A 325 10.39 -3.33 -3.75
N LYS A 326 9.89 -2.85 -2.61
CA LYS A 326 9.48 -1.45 -2.43
C LYS A 326 10.72 -0.54 -2.44
N ALA A 327 11.70 -0.84 -1.54
CA ALA A 327 12.93 -0.09 -1.37
C ALA A 327 14.03 -0.96 -0.71
N PRO A 328 15.28 -0.99 -1.25
CA PRO A 328 15.63 -0.45 -2.56
C PRO A 328 14.90 -1.21 -3.67
N GLY A 329 14.32 -0.48 -4.62
CA GLY A 329 13.53 -1.11 -5.68
C GLY A 329 12.57 -0.16 -6.39
N ASN A 330 11.38 -0.67 -6.75
CA ASN A 330 10.44 0.00 -7.65
C ASN A 330 10.05 1.43 -7.25
N ARG A 331 10.18 1.82 -5.98
CA ARG A 331 9.79 3.14 -5.49
C ARG A 331 10.97 4.07 -5.20
N THR A 332 12.20 3.64 -5.47
CA THR A 332 13.43 4.39 -5.19
C THR A 332 14.43 4.40 -6.34
N GLU A 333 14.37 3.41 -7.22
CA GLU A 333 15.33 3.22 -8.31
C GLU A 333 14.72 2.43 -9.48
N GLU A 334 15.43 2.38 -10.60
CA GLU A 334 15.09 1.54 -11.74
C GLU A 334 15.17 0.05 -11.36
N THR A 335 14.19 -0.73 -11.81
CA THR A 335 14.20 -2.17 -11.62
C THR A 335 14.02 -2.91 -12.95
N ASN A 336 14.60 -4.09 -13.05
CA ASN A 336 14.44 -4.94 -14.24
C ASN A 336 12.98 -5.40 -14.45
N ASN A 337 12.18 -5.48 -13.39
CA ASN A 337 10.74 -5.74 -13.47
C ASN A 337 10.00 -4.52 -14.05
N GLY A 338 10.38 -3.30 -13.62
CA GLY A 338 9.88 -2.05 -14.19
C GLY A 338 10.24 -1.90 -15.67
N ASP A 339 11.45 -2.31 -16.06
CA ASP A 339 11.89 -2.32 -17.45
C ASP A 339 11.04 -3.26 -18.31
N LEU A 340 10.85 -4.52 -17.86
CA LEU A 340 10.02 -5.51 -18.55
C LEU A 340 8.59 -5.00 -18.77
N ILE A 341 7.98 -4.41 -17.73
CA ILE A 341 6.60 -3.90 -17.81
C ILE A 341 6.51 -2.73 -18.79
N THR A 342 7.44 -1.77 -18.72
CA THR A 342 7.41 -0.59 -19.60
C THR A 342 7.78 -0.93 -21.06
N ASP A 343 8.63 -1.94 -21.29
CA ASP A 343 8.89 -2.47 -22.62
C ASP A 343 7.64 -3.15 -23.20
N ALA A 344 6.93 -3.94 -22.40
CA ALA A 344 5.66 -4.54 -22.78
C ALA A 344 4.60 -3.48 -23.14
N MET A 345 4.55 -2.37 -22.41
CA MET A 345 3.63 -1.25 -22.70
C MET A 345 3.94 -0.62 -24.05
N ILE A 346 5.21 -0.36 -24.37
CA ILE A 346 5.62 0.16 -25.68
C ILE A 346 5.29 -0.84 -26.77
N TRP A 347 5.70 -2.11 -26.60
CA TRP A 347 5.43 -3.18 -27.57
C TRP A 347 3.94 -3.29 -27.89
N GLN A 348 3.08 -3.29 -26.89
CA GLN A 348 1.63 -3.39 -27.08
C GLN A 348 1.06 -2.24 -27.93
N VAL A 349 1.48 -1.00 -27.67
CA VAL A 349 1.03 0.15 -28.44
C VAL A 349 1.58 0.14 -29.85
N MET A 350 2.82 -0.32 -30.05
CA MET A 350 3.47 -0.40 -31.35
C MET A 350 2.78 -1.39 -32.30
N GLN A 351 1.95 -2.32 -31.81
CA GLN A 351 1.12 -3.18 -32.69
C GLN A 351 0.11 -2.35 -33.50
N ASN A 352 -0.22 -1.12 -33.04
CA ASN A 352 -1.16 -0.18 -33.68
C ASN A 352 -0.54 1.21 -33.86
N LYS A 353 0.76 1.30 -34.16
CA LYS A 353 1.53 2.55 -34.23
C LYS A 353 0.99 3.59 -35.21
N GLU A 354 0.23 3.18 -36.22
CA GLU A 354 -0.37 4.07 -37.22
C GLU A 354 -1.42 5.02 -36.62
N GLY A 355 -1.96 4.70 -35.44
CA GLY A 355 -2.87 5.54 -34.68
C GLY A 355 -2.23 6.62 -33.82
N LEU A 356 -0.89 6.68 -33.76
CA LEU A 356 -0.18 7.67 -32.95
C LEU A 356 -0.20 9.06 -33.60
N ALA A 357 -0.41 10.10 -32.78
CA ALA A 357 -0.42 11.49 -33.23
C ALA A 357 0.96 12.17 -33.18
N VAL A 358 2.02 11.41 -32.92
CA VAL A 358 3.42 11.88 -32.89
C VAL A 358 4.33 10.90 -33.62
N ASP A 359 5.54 11.35 -33.97
CA ASP A 359 6.57 10.48 -34.52
C ASP A 359 7.03 9.45 -33.47
N LEU A 360 7.50 8.28 -33.91
CA LEU A 360 7.89 7.17 -33.03
C LEU A 360 9.03 7.52 -32.07
N ASP A 361 9.86 8.49 -32.42
CA ASP A 361 10.93 8.98 -31.57
C ASP A 361 10.45 9.91 -30.42
N HIS A 362 9.16 10.21 -30.39
CA HIS A 362 8.47 10.94 -29.31
C HIS A 362 7.56 10.05 -28.46
N VAL A 363 7.72 8.73 -28.55
CA VAL A 363 6.93 7.76 -27.75
C VAL A 363 7.75 7.29 -26.57
N VAL A 364 7.18 7.40 -25.37
CA VAL A 364 7.79 6.94 -24.12
C VAL A 364 6.77 6.16 -23.30
N ALA A 365 7.23 5.32 -22.38
CA ALA A 365 6.36 4.68 -21.41
C ALA A 365 6.74 5.06 -19.98
N ILE A 366 5.74 5.19 -19.12
CA ILE A 366 5.87 5.45 -17.69
C ILE A 366 4.84 4.61 -16.95
N THR A 367 5.30 3.83 -15.96
CA THR A 367 4.41 3.27 -14.94
C THR A 367 4.94 3.62 -13.55
N ASN A 368 4.06 3.68 -12.55
CA ASN A 368 4.46 4.00 -11.18
C ASN A 368 4.96 2.75 -10.43
N GLY A 369 6.02 2.91 -9.65
CA GLY A 369 6.59 1.86 -8.83
C GLY A 369 5.60 1.27 -7.81
N GLY A 370 4.64 2.07 -7.35
CA GLY A 370 3.53 1.63 -6.50
C GLY A 370 2.59 0.64 -7.16
N GLY A 371 2.54 0.61 -8.50
CA GLY A 371 1.76 -0.33 -9.29
C GLY A 371 2.36 -1.73 -9.37
N ILE A 372 3.66 -1.90 -9.06
CA ILE A 372 4.41 -3.15 -9.11
C ILE A 372 4.50 -3.73 -7.69
N ARG A 373 3.78 -4.83 -7.42
CA ARG A 373 3.47 -5.28 -6.05
C ARG A 373 4.20 -6.54 -5.60
N ALA A 374 4.94 -7.20 -6.48
CA ALA A 374 5.67 -8.43 -6.17
C ALA A 374 6.88 -8.62 -7.10
N ALA A 375 7.82 -9.43 -6.64
CA ALA A 375 8.91 -9.97 -7.45
C ALA A 375 8.43 -11.19 -8.25
N ILE A 376 9.17 -11.56 -9.32
CA ILE A 376 9.06 -12.84 -10.00
C ILE A 376 10.42 -13.53 -9.86
N ALA A 377 10.45 -14.71 -9.24
CA ALA A 377 11.66 -15.51 -9.14
C ALA A 377 12.01 -16.18 -10.48
N ALA A 378 13.28 -16.47 -10.70
CA ALA A 378 13.71 -17.31 -11.80
C ALA A 378 13.01 -18.68 -11.75
N GLY A 379 12.57 -19.20 -12.89
CA GLY A 379 11.82 -20.45 -12.99
C GLY A 379 10.57 -20.33 -13.85
N ASP A 380 9.62 -21.21 -13.59
CA ASP A 380 8.32 -21.23 -14.29
C ASP A 380 7.46 -20.01 -13.87
N ILE A 381 6.81 -19.36 -14.84
CA ILE A 381 5.92 -18.22 -14.63
C ILE A 381 4.49 -18.64 -14.95
N THR A 382 3.58 -18.37 -14.01
CA THR A 382 2.14 -18.56 -14.17
C THR A 382 1.43 -17.23 -14.41
N ARG A 383 0.18 -17.27 -14.92
CA ARG A 383 -0.67 -16.09 -15.01
C ARG A 383 -0.93 -15.46 -13.62
N LYS A 384 -0.98 -16.29 -12.59
CA LYS A 384 -1.14 -15.83 -11.21
C LYS A 384 0.02 -14.96 -10.75
N ASP A 385 1.26 -15.28 -11.14
CA ASP A 385 2.45 -14.48 -10.79
C ASP A 385 2.35 -13.07 -11.38
N VAL A 386 1.98 -12.96 -12.67
CA VAL A 386 1.78 -11.65 -13.31
C VAL A 386 0.65 -10.85 -12.66
N LEU A 387 -0.49 -11.50 -12.34
CA LEU A 387 -1.59 -10.87 -11.61
C LEU A 387 -1.21 -10.45 -10.18
N THR A 388 -0.24 -11.12 -9.57
CA THR A 388 0.28 -10.75 -8.25
C THR A 388 1.19 -9.53 -8.36
N VAL A 389 1.96 -9.41 -9.43
CA VAL A 389 2.78 -8.22 -9.73
C VAL A 389 1.90 -7.02 -10.05
N LEU A 390 0.84 -7.19 -10.84
CA LEU A 390 -0.04 -6.14 -11.38
C LEU A 390 -1.52 -6.35 -10.96
N PRO A 391 -1.85 -6.24 -9.67
CA PRO A 391 -3.15 -6.70 -9.15
C PRO A 391 -4.31 -5.71 -9.33
N PHE A 392 -4.06 -4.51 -9.88
CA PHE A 392 -5.04 -3.42 -9.92
C PHE A 392 -6.02 -3.52 -11.09
N GLY A 393 -5.70 -4.32 -12.12
CA GLY A 393 -6.50 -4.41 -13.35
C GLY A 393 -6.49 -3.10 -14.15
N ASN A 394 -5.39 -2.36 -14.08
CA ASN A 394 -5.18 -1.15 -14.86
C ASN A 394 -5.12 -1.45 -16.35
N THR A 395 -5.64 -0.54 -17.18
CA THR A 395 -5.51 -0.58 -18.64
C THR A 395 -4.38 0.33 -19.13
N ILE A 396 -3.83 0.02 -20.29
CA ILE A 396 -2.85 0.89 -20.96
C ILE A 396 -3.58 2.08 -21.56
N THR A 397 -3.09 3.29 -21.25
CA THR A 397 -3.62 4.57 -21.69
C THR A 397 -2.51 5.40 -22.32
N LEU A 398 -2.80 6.05 -23.44
CA LEU A 398 -1.92 7.06 -24.04
C LEU A 398 -2.33 8.45 -23.55
N VAL A 399 -1.33 9.26 -23.22
CA VAL A 399 -1.51 10.68 -22.84
C VAL A 399 -0.57 11.52 -23.69
N TYR A 400 -1.11 12.56 -24.34
CA TYR A 400 -0.32 13.47 -25.15
C TYR A 400 0.00 14.73 -24.36
N VAL A 401 1.27 14.91 -24.02
CA VAL A 401 1.77 16.02 -23.20
C VAL A 401 2.92 16.75 -23.90
N THR A 402 3.07 18.01 -23.59
CA THR A 402 4.30 18.74 -23.96
C THR A 402 5.49 18.21 -23.16
N GLY A 403 6.71 18.40 -23.66
CA GLY A 403 7.91 18.06 -22.89
C GLY A 403 8.01 18.81 -21.57
N ALA A 404 7.41 20.00 -21.45
CA ALA A 404 7.34 20.72 -20.18
C ALA A 404 6.46 20.01 -19.17
N GLU A 405 5.29 19.53 -19.56
CA GLU A 405 4.36 18.75 -18.73
C GLU A 405 4.92 17.38 -18.38
N LEU A 406 5.62 16.71 -19.32
CA LEU A 406 6.32 15.45 -19.05
C LEU A 406 7.40 15.65 -17.97
N LEU A 407 8.17 16.73 -18.05
CA LEU A 407 9.21 17.04 -17.09
C LEU A 407 8.63 17.44 -15.72
N GLU A 408 7.49 18.12 -15.71
CA GLU A 408 6.73 18.43 -14.48
C GLU A 408 6.29 17.14 -13.78
N ALA A 409 5.68 16.20 -14.52
CA ALA A 409 5.24 14.91 -13.99
C ALA A 409 6.41 14.12 -13.38
N LEU A 410 7.55 14.07 -14.06
CA LEU A 410 8.75 13.38 -13.56
C LEU A 410 9.37 14.08 -12.35
N GLU A 411 9.41 15.41 -12.30
CA GLU A 411 9.90 16.15 -11.14
C GLU A 411 9.02 15.87 -9.91
N ALA A 412 7.69 15.90 -10.08
CA ALA A 412 6.73 15.61 -9.03
C ALA A 412 6.84 14.17 -8.54
N SER A 413 7.03 13.21 -9.45
CA SER A 413 7.14 11.79 -9.10
C SER A 413 8.45 11.40 -8.42
N CYS A 414 9.46 12.27 -8.47
CA CYS A 414 10.75 12.08 -7.82
C CYS A 414 10.95 12.98 -6.58
N GLN A 415 9.89 13.63 -6.08
CA GLN A 415 10.00 14.64 -5.01
C GLN A 415 10.61 14.11 -3.71
N SER A 416 10.31 12.87 -3.34
CA SER A 416 10.80 12.25 -2.11
C SER A 416 12.11 11.48 -2.27
N CYS A 417 12.55 11.21 -3.52
CA CYS A 417 13.78 10.43 -3.76
C CYS A 417 14.98 11.00 -2.98
N PRO A 418 15.76 10.20 -2.24
CA PRO A 418 15.86 8.75 -2.28
C PRO A 418 14.81 7.99 -1.46
N GLU A 419 13.95 8.68 -0.70
CA GLU A 419 12.86 8.03 0.04
C GLU A 419 11.83 7.43 -0.92
N ALA A 420 11.19 6.33 -0.48
CA ALA A 420 10.26 5.60 -1.31
C ALA A 420 8.96 6.39 -1.56
N LEU A 421 8.58 6.51 -2.83
CA LEU A 421 7.31 7.11 -3.24
C LEU A 421 6.56 6.19 -4.20
N GLY A 422 5.26 5.98 -4.00
CA GLY A 422 4.43 5.18 -4.91
C GLY A 422 4.47 5.68 -6.34
N GLY A 423 4.52 6.99 -6.52
CA GLY A 423 4.63 7.65 -7.82
C GLY A 423 6.00 7.54 -8.52
N PHE A 424 7.06 7.02 -7.87
CA PHE A 424 8.38 6.90 -8.50
C PHE A 424 8.28 6.20 -9.86
N PRO A 425 8.86 6.75 -10.94
CA PRO A 425 8.65 6.25 -12.29
C PRO A 425 9.49 5.01 -12.59
N GLN A 426 8.90 4.06 -13.28
CA GLN A 426 9.61 3.07 -14.10
C GLN A 426 9.36 3.44 -15.56
N ILE A 427 10.39 3.45 -16.40
CA ILE A 427 10.32 4.12 -17.72
C ILE A 427 10.88 3.28 -18.86
N ALA A 428 10.38 3.55 -20.09
CA ALA A 428 11.01 3.10 -21.33
C ALA A 428 10.94 4.21 -22.40
N GLY A 429 11.82 4.11 -23.41
CA GLY A 429 11.92 5.08 -24.49
C GLY A 429 12.62 6.38 -24.11
N MET A 430 13.08 6.54 -22.87
CA MET A 430 13.85 7.71 -22.43
C MET A 430 14.91 7.36 -21.38
N LYS A 431 15.84 8.30 -21.17
CA LYS A 431 16.80 8.27 -20.07
C LYS A 431 16.66 9.52 -19.22
N ILE A 432 16.68 9.35 -17.91
CA ILE A 432 16.58 10.46 -16.95
C ILE A 432 17.67 10.38 -15.89
N THR A 433 18.05 11.54 -15.39
CA THR A 433 18.91 11.69 -14.20
C THR A 433 18.13 12.41 -13.11
N ILE A 434 18.15 11.84 -11.89
CA ILE A 434 17.55 12.40 -10.67
C ILE A 434 18.70 12.84 -9.76
N ASP A 435 18.81 14.14 -9.50
CA ASP A 435 19.83 14.72 -8.61
C ASP A 435 19.25 14.91 -7.20
N THR A 436 19.52 13.97 -6.30
CA THR A 436 19.02 14.01 -4.92
C THR A 436 19.72 15.04 -4.04
N THR A 437 20.81 15.64 -4.51
CA THR A 437 21.49 16.76 -3.81
C THR A 437 20.69 18.06 -3.94
N LYS A 438 19.70 18.12 -4.84
CA LYS A 438 18.80 19.25 -5.02
C LYS A 438 17.52 19.05 -4.23
N GLU A 439 17.04 20.14 -3.65
CA GLU A 439 15.75 20.14 -2.97
C GLU A 439 14.61 20.23 -3.98
N TYR A 440 13.54 19.47 -3.73
CA TYR A 440 12.26 19.66 -4.40
C TYR A 440 11.68 21.01 -3.99
N GLN A 441 11.24 21.80 -4.95
CA GLN A 441 10.65 23.12 -4.70
C GLN A 441 9.14 23.08 -4.99
N PRO A 442 8.30 22.86 -3.95
CA PRO A 442 6.86 22.75 -4.15
C PRO A 442 6.20 24.10 -4.42
N ASN A 443 5.04 24.07 -5.08
CA ASN A 443 4.11 25.19 -5.13
C ASN A 443 3.54 25.48 -3.72
N ALA A 444 2.88 26.63 -3.56
CA ALA A 444 2.24 26.99 -2.31
C ALA A 444 0.98 26.16 -2.03
N ASP A 445 0.26 25.79 -3.10
CA ASP A 445 -0.97 25.02 -3.02
C ASP A 445 -0.77 23.61 -3.62
N THR A 446 -1.52 22.65 -3.11
CA THR A 446 -1.57 21.29 -3.68
C THR A 446 -2.18 21.30 -5.08
N TYR A 447 -1.93 20.25 -5.85
CA TYR A 447 -2.71 20.00 -7.05
C TYR A 447 -4.21 19.88 -6.70
N PRO A 448 -5.11 20.32 -7.59
CA PRO A 448 -6.54 20.20 -7.38
C PRO A 448 -6.97 18.75 -7.12
N GLY A 449 -7.65 18.51 -5.98
CA GLY A 449 -8.11 17.17 -5.60
C GLY A 449 -6.97 16.19 -5.22
N SER A 450 -5.86 16.71 -4.74
CA SER A 450 -4.67 15.95 -4.38
C SER A 450 -4.11 16.40 -3.03
N THR A 451 -3.31 15.54 -2.40
CA THR A 451 -2.46 15.88 -1.26
C THR A 451 -1.05 16.29 -1.68
N TYR A 452 -0.70 16.12 -2.96
CA TYR A 452 0.62 16.44 -3.49
C TYR A 452 0.71 17.87 -4.04
N TYR A 453 1.90 18.44 -3.91
CA TYR A 453 2.24 19.76 -4.42
C TYR A 453 2.99 19.62 -5.74
N GLY A 454 2.54 20.33 -6.75
CA GLY A 454 3.31 20.41 -8.01
C GLY A 454 4.64 21.15 -7.84
N PRO A 455 5.62 20.94 -8.74
CA PRO A 455 6.89 21.65 -8.67
C PRO A 455 6.74 23.11 -9.08
N LYS A 456 7.24 24.02 -8.25
CA LYS A 456 7.40 25.44 -8.60
C LYS A 456 8.51 25.63 -9.62
N LYS A 457 9.52 24.78 -9.56
CA LYS A 457 10.67 24.74 -10.47
C LYS A 457 11.14 23.31 -10.66
N ILE A 458 11.61 23.02 -11.83
CA ILE A 458 12.32 21.77 -12.13
C ILE A 458 13.76 21.93 -11.64
N THR A 459 14.14 21.13 -10.66
CA THR A 459 15.46 21.20 -10.01
C THR A 459 16.18 19.86 -9.96
N ARG A 460 15.44 18.77 -9.81
CA ARG A 460 15.98 17.44 -9.55
C ARG A 460 16.09 16.57 -10.80
N VAL A 461 15.11 16.65 -11.70
CA VAL A 461 15.01 15.76 -12.86
C VAL A 461 15.52 16.41 -14.12
N THR A 462 16.36 15.65 -14.84
CA THR A 462 16.80 15.95 -16.20
C THR A 462 16.39 14.79 -17.10
N ILE A 463 15.70 15.08 -18.22
CA ILE A 463 15.51 14.11 -19.30
C ILE A 463 16.73 14.20 -20.21
N ASP A 464 17.61 13.19 -20.14
CA ASP A 464 18.89 13.17 -20.86
C ASP A 464 18.69 12.93 -22.36
N SER A 465 17.75 12.01 -22.69
CA SER A 465 17.38 11.71 -24.07
C SER A 465 16.01 11.04 -24.15
N VAL A 466 15.37 11.14 -25.30
CA VAL A 466 14.18 10.35 -25.68
C VAL A 466 14.49 9.62 -26.98
N ASN A 467 14.41 8.29 -26.97
CA ASN A 467 14.75 7.40 -28.08
C ASN A 467 16.10 7.74 -28.75
N GLY A 468 17.11 8.06 -27.90
CA GLY A 468 18.45 8.44 -28.34
C GLY A 468 18.58 9.86 -28.90
N LYS A 469 17.49 10.64 -28.97
CA LYS A 469 17.47 12.02 -29.40
C LYS A 469 17.46 13.00 -28.24
N LYS A 470 17.87 14.25 -28.54
CA LYS A 470 17.84 15.31 -27.52
C LYS A 470 16.40 15.66 -27.16
N PHE A 471 16.10 15.69 -25.88
CA PHE A 471 14.81 16.14 -25.36
C PHE A 471 14.52 17.62 -25.65
N ASN A 472 13.26 17.93 -25.97
CA ASN A 472 12.80 19.29 -26.19
C ASN A 472 11.49 19.56 -25.42
N LYS A 473 11.49 20.56 -24.56
CA LYS A 473 10.33 20.93 -23.72
C LYS A 473 9.10 21.40 -24.52
N LYS A 474 9.27 21.78 -25.80
CA LYS A 474 8.19 22.32 -26.63
C LYS A 474 7.52 21.27 -27.51
N ASP A 475 8.17 20.13 -27.71
CA ASP A 475 7.61 19.04 -28.50
C ASP A 475 6.51 18.30 -27.74
N VAL A 476 5.62 17.67 -28.47
CA VAL A 476 4.58 16.80 -27.89
C VAL A 476 5.08 15.36 -27.86
N TYR A 477 4.87 14.71 -26.75
CA TYR A 477 5.23 13.30 -26.52
C TYR A 477 3.96 12.47 -26.27
N ALA A 478 3.92 11.28 -26.85
CA ALA A 478 2.95 10.26 -26.46
C ALA A 478 3.51 9.47 -25.28
N VAL A 479 2.93 9.66 -24.12
CA VAL A 479 3.27 8.90 -22.92
C VAL A 479 2.32 7.72 -22.83
N ILE A 480 2.84 6.52 -22.98
CA ILE A 480 2.13 5.27 -22.71
C ILE A 480 2.18 5.05 -21.19
N THR A 481 1.03 5.03 -20.55
CA THR A 481 0.93 4.89 -19.10
C THR A 481 -0.24 3.98 -18.72
N ASN A 482 -0.53 3.84 -17.45
CA ASN A 482 -1.72 3.15 -17.00
C ASN A 482 -2.86 4.15 -16.73
N ASN A 483 -4.11 3.68 -16.78
CA ASN A 483 -5.30 4.53 -16.61
C ASN A 483 -5.37 5.20 -15.23
N PHE A 484 -4.71 4.67 -14.21
CA PHE A 484 -4.59 5.29 -12.90
C PHE A 484 -3.75 6.58 -12.97
N LEU A 485 -2.55 6.52 -13.56
CA LEU A 485 -1.70 7.71 -13.76
C LEU A 485 -2.32 8.71 -14.74
N ALA A 486 -2.94 8.21 -15.81
CA ALA A 486 -3.65 9.06 -16.77
C ALA A 486 -4.80 9.87 -16.11
N ALA A 487 -5.43 9.33 -15.07
CA ALA A 487 -6.44 10.02 -14.26
C ALA A 487 -5.86 10.96 -13.19
N GLY A 488 -4.53 11.10 -13.10
CA GLY A 488 -3.83 11.93 -12.11
C GLY A 488 -3.52 11.22 -10.80
N GLY A 489 -3.51 9.89 -10.81
CA GLY A 489 -3.09 9.08 -9.67
C GLY A 489 -1.66 9.38 -9.24
N ASP A 490 -1.34 9.11 -7.99
CA ASP A 490 -0.08 9.53 -7.35
C ASP A 490 0.20 11.03 -7.59
N THR A 491 1.34 11.36 -8.15
CA THR A 491 1.80 12.74 -8.42
C THR A 491 1.59 13.21 -9.86
N TYR A 492 0.87 12.42 -10.70
CA TYR A 492 0.80 12.63 -12.15
C TYR A 492 -0.36 13.54 -12.58
N TYR A 493 -0.61 14.61 -11.83
CA TYR A 493 -1.65 15.59 -12.18
C TYR A 493 -1.50 16.16 -13.60
N ALA A 494 -0.27 16.38 -14.08
CA ALA A 494 0.00 16.86 -15.43
C ALA A 494 -0.61 15.93 -16.51
N PHE A 495 -0.71 14.62 -16.24
CA PHE A 495 -1.35 13.69 -17.17
C PHE A 495 -2.88 13.85 -17.18
N ALA A 496 -3.50 14.03 -16.00
CA ALA A 496 -4.94 14.29 -15.94
C ALA A 496 -5.34 15.61 -16.61
N ALA A 497 -4.46 16.61 -16.58
CA ALA A 497 -4.65 17.92 -17.20
C ALA A 497 -4.33 17.93 -18.70
N ALA A 498 -3.79 16.86 -19.27
CA ALA A 498 -3.39 16.77 -20.67
C ALA A 498 -4.56 16.96 -21.62
N SER A 499 -4.28 17.57 -22.79
CA SER A 499 -5.29 17.88 -23.80
C SER A 499 -5.83 16.67 -24.58
N GLY A 500 -5.09 15.54 -24.57
CA GLY A 500 -5.46 14.33 -25.30
C GLY A 500 -5.15 13.08 -24.51
N GLN A 501 -6.14 12.22 -24.33
CA GLN A 501 -6.00 10.90 -23.69
C GLN A 501 -6.78 9.85 -24.49
N PHE A 502 -6.23 8.64 -24.52
CA PHE A 502 -6.87 7.49 -25.16
C PHE A 502 -6.61 6.22 -24.34
N ASP A 503 -7.62 5.71 -23.67
CA ASP A 503 -7.56 4.40 -23.00
C ASP A 503 -7.75 3.30 -24.06
N THR A 504 -6.76 2.42 -24.19
CA THR A 504 -6.80 1.31 -25.15
C THR A 504 -7.80 0.22 -24.77
N GLY A 505 -8.18 0.15 -23.49
CA GLY A 505 -8.95 -0.93 -22.92
C GLY A 505 -8.17 -2.24 -22.75
N VAL A 506 -6.89 -2.28 -23.11
CA VAL A 506 -6.03 -3.46 -22.94
C VAL A 506 -5.53 -3.51 -21.50
N PRO A 507 -5.81 -4.59 -20.74
CA PRO A 507 -5.27 -4.77 -19.40
C PRO A 507 -3.73 -4.84 -19.42
N LEU A 508 -3.09 -4.17 -18.49
CA LEU A 508 -1.63 -4.09 -18.41
C LEU A 508 -0.99 -5.47 -18.16
N ASP A 509 -1.60 -6.27 -17.29
CA ASP A 509 -1.18 -7.65 -17.02
C ASP A 509 -1.28 -8.55 -18.26
N GLU A 510 -2.33 -8.41 -19.07
CA GLU A 510 -2.47 -9.14 -20.33
C GLU A 510 -1.43 -8.68 -21.36
N ALA A 511 -1.12 -7.39 -21.43
CA ALA A 511 -0.07 -6.89 -22.32
C ALA A 511 1.32 -7.42 -21.94
N VAL A 512 1.64 -7.52 -20.65
CA VAL A 512 2.89 -8.11 -20.16
C VAL A 512 2.95 -9.61 -20.52
N MET A 513 1.87 -10.35 -20.32
CA MET A 513 1.81 -11.76 -20.70
C MET A 513 1.97 -11.97 -22.22
N ALA A 514 1.32 -11.13 -23.02
CA ALA A 514 1.45 -11.17 -24.47
C ALA A 514 2.88 -10.85 -24.93
N TYR A 515 3.49 -9.81 -24.35
CA TYR A 515 4.89 -9.46 -24.64
C TYR A 515 5.85 -10.63 -24.33
N ILE A 516 5.70 -11.27 -23.16
CA ILE A 516 6.54 -12.42 -22.79
C ILE A 516 6.35 -13.57 -23.77
N THR A 517 5.13 -13.86 -24.21
CA THR A 517 4.86 -15.01 -25.10
C THR A 517 5.16 -14.72 -26.55
N GLU A 518 4.79 -13.56 -27.06
CA GLU A 518 4.81 -13.25 -28.50
C GLU A 518 6.14 -12.61 -28.93
N GLU A 519 6.69 -11.68 -28.12
CA GLU A 519 7.94 -11.00 -28.44
C GLU A 519 9.15 -11.76 -27.90
N LEU A 520 9.10 -12.20 -26.61
CA LEU A 520 10.22 -12.89 -25.98
C LEU A 520 10.19 -14.42 -26.20
N GLY A 521 9.20 -14.93 -26.93
CA GLY A 521 9.10 -16.37 -27.23
C GLY A 521 8.88 -17.26 -26.00
N GLY A 522 8.27 -16.72 -24.93
CA GLY A 522 7.96 -17.43 -23.70
C GLY A 522 9.11 -17.50 -22.67
N VAL A 523 10.22 -16.78 -22.91
CA VAL A 523 11.38 -16.81 -22.00
C VAL A 523 11.87 -15.39 -21.72
N ILE A 524 11.83 -14.97 -20.46
CA ILE A 524 12.51 -13.75 -20.00
C ILE A 524 13.98 -14.10 -19.81
N GLY A 525 14.81 -13.63 -20.76
CA GLY A 525 16.23 -13.96 -20.82
C GLY A 525 17.11 -13.07 -19.94
N THR A 526 18.42 -13.32 -20.04
CA THR A 526 19.46 -12.61 -19.28
C THR A 526 19.57 -11.12 -19.62
N ASP A 527 18.94 -10.65 -20.68
CA ASP A 527 18.85 -9.21 -20.99
C ASP A 527 18.15 -8.42 -19.87
N TYR A 528 17.27 -9.08 -19.10
CA TYR A 528 16.62 -8.54 -17.91
C TYR A 528 17.33 -8.91 -16.59
N ALA A 529 18.60 -9.40 -16.63
CA ALA A 529 19.33 -9.73 -15.41
C ALA A 529 19.66 -8.51 -14.55
N LYS A 530 19.63 -7.32 -15.13
CA LYS A 530 19.91 -6.02 -14.48
C LYS A 530 19.03 -4.94 -15.08
N PRO A 531 18.80 -3.83 -14.34
CA PRO A 531 18.21 -2.61 -14.90
C PRO A 531 18.97 -2.13 -16.14
N GLN A 532 18.24 -1.54 -17.09
CA GLN A 532 18.73 -1.13 -18.42
C GLN A 532 19.51 0.20 -18.42
N GLY A 533 19.62 0.87 -17.27
CA GLY A 533 20.29 2.16 -17.14
C GLY A 533 19.50 3.31 -17.76
N ARG A 534 18.18 3.28 -17.55
CA ARG A 534 17.24 4.33 -17.99
C ARG A 534 17.11 5.42 -16.95
N ILE A 535 17.27 5.09 -15.67
CA ILE A 535 17.17 6.02 -14.54
C ILE A 535 18.49 6.04 -13.79
N THR A 536 19.09 7.22 -13.69
CA THR A 536 20.28 7.46 -12.87
C THR A 536 19.90 8.30 -11.66
N VAL A 537 20.06 7.76 -10.45
CA VAL A 537 19.91 8.48 -9.17
C VAL A 537 21.30 8.85 -8.66
N LYS A 538 21.56 10.14 -8.35
CA LYS A 538 22.86 10.66 -7.87
C LYS A 538 22.72 11.71 -6.78
#